data_1e8016265e167dafe2ef78ef59e54a1b
#
_entry.id   1e8016265e167dafe2ef78ef59e54a1b
#
_cell.length_a   1.000
_cell.length_b   1.000
_cell.length_c   1.000
_cell.angle_alpha   90.00
_cell.angle_beta   90.00
_cell.angle_gamma   90.00
#
_symmetry.space_group_name_H-M   'P 1'
#
loop_
_entity.id
_entity.type
_entity.pdbx_description
1 polymer ?
#
loop_
_entity_poly.entity_id
_entity_poly.type
_entity_poly.pdbx_seq_one_letter_code
_entity_poly.pdbx_strand_id
1 'polypeptide(L)'
;MYKCKYFVIKELVNPTLLKQLGEETAWKLFDDRILKMADAIREKYGACTINASGLTDCGLRDPQSSTGAKYSMHKIARALDLHIRTIELEFAGNKTGKIKAYNKIREQLMLDHKFDCLSFEHNISWLHIDTGNRSNRLFNP
;
A
#
# COMPACT_ATOMS: atom_id res chain seq x y z
N MET A 1 4.69 0.03 -18.37
CA MET A 1 4.54 1.07 -17.32
C MET A 1 3.08 1.45 -17.18
N TYR A 2 2.51 1.21 -16.02
CA TYR A 2 1.15 1.59 -15.66
C TYR A 2 1.17 2.89 -14.86
N LYS A 3 0.24 3.80 -15.11
CA LYS A 3 -0.02 4.96 -14.25
C LYS A 3 -1.40 4.79 -13.64
N CYS A 4 -1.52 5.01 -12.33
CA CYS A 4 -2.77 4.83 -11.61
C CYS A 4 -3.87 5.73 -12.16
N LYS A 5 -5.10 5.22 -12.13
CA LYS A 5 -6.32 5.98 -12.45
C LYS A 5 -6.72 6.93 -11.31
N TYR A 6 -6.47 6.53 -10.07
CA TYR A 6 -6.97 7.21 -8.89
C TYR A 6 -5.89 7.83 -8.00
N PHE A 7 -4.61 7.54 -8.26
CA PHE A 7 -3.50 8.07 -7.47
C PHE A 7 -2.53 8.82 -8.37
N VAL A 8 -2.05 9.97 -7.89
CA VAL A 8 -0.95 10.69 -8.51
C VAL A 8 0.38 10.25 -7.90
N ILE A 9 1.48 10.41 -8.63
CA ILE A 9 2.79 9.88 -8.20
C ILE A 9 3.26 10.43 -6.84
N LYS A 10 2.89 11.66 -6.48
CA LYS A 10 3.21 12.26 -5.17
C LYS A 10 2.59 11.52 -3.98
N GLU A 11 1.49 10.81 -4.20
CA GLU A 11 0.84 9.98 -3.18
C GLU A 11 1.51 8.61 -3.03
N LEU A 12 2.37 8.23 -3.98
CA LEU A 12 2.97 6.90 -4.08
C LEU A 12 4.46 6.86 -3.70
N VAL A 13 5.12 8.01 -3.65
CA VAL A 13 6.58 8.09 -3.46
C VAL A 13 6.91 9.07 -2.34
N ASN A 14 7.91 8.71 -1.52
CA ASN A 14 8.46 9.65 -0.54
C ASN A 14 8.86 10.96 -1.22
N PRO A 15 8.48 12.14 -0.69
CA PRO A 15 8.68 13.42 -1.37
C PRO A 15 10.15 13.75 -1.68
N THR A 16 11.08 13.39 -0.80
CA THR A 16 12.51 13.62 -1.01
C THR A 16 13.04 12.75 -2.14
N LEU A 17 12.65 11.47 -2.14
CA LEU A 17 13.01 10.53 -3.19
C LEU A 17 12.41 10.92 -4.54
N LEU A 18 11.17 11.42 -4.56
CA LEU A 18 10.53 11.86 -5.79
C LEU A 18 11.26 13.04 -6.45
N LYS A 19 11.76 13.98 -5.64
CA LYS A 19 12.59 15.10 -6.15
C LYS A 19 13.88 14.63 -6.80
N GLN A 20 14.48 13.55 -6.29
CA GLN A 20 15.72 12.98 -6.84
C GLN A 20 15.46 12.20 -8.12
N LEU A 21 14.39 11.41 -8.18
CA LEU A 21 14.09 10.51 -9.29
C LEU A 21 13.43 11.23 -10.48
N GLY A 22 12.56 12.20 -10.19
CA GLY A 22 11.60 12.73 -11.14
C GLY A 22 10.39 11.80 -11.35
N GLU A 23 9.26 12.37 -11.77
CA GLU A 23 7.98 11.66 -11.85
C GLU A 23 8.01 10.47 -12.83
N GLU A 24 8.60 10.65 -14.00
CA GLU A 24 8.63 9.61 -15.06
C GLU A 24 9.45 8.39 -14.61
N THR A 25 10.61 8.63 -13.99
CA THR A 25 11.43 7.55 -13.43
C THR A 25 10.70 6.84 -12.28
N ALA A 26 10.06 7.60 -11.42
CA ALA A 26 9.30 7.03 -10.30
C ALA A 26 8.20 6.07 -10.78
N TRP A 27 7.42 6.45 -11.82
CA TRP A 27 6.42 5.56 -12.41
C TRP A 27 7.03 4.27 -12.98
N LYS A 28 8.20 4.34 -13.61
CA LYS A 28 8.89 3.19 -14.20
C LYS A 28 9.42 2.19 -13.17
N LEU A 29 9.69 2.64 -11.94
CA LEU A 29 10.18 1.77 -10.87
C LEU A 29 9.11 0.86 -10.30
N PHE A 30 7.84 1.26 -10.31
CA PHE A 30 6.77 0.46 -9.74
C PHE A 30 6.50 -0.81 -10.51
N ASP A 31 6.24 -1.88 -9.78
CA ASP A 31 5.59 -3.07 -10.32
C ASP A 31 4.16 -2.71 -10.76
N ASP A 32 3.86 -2.85 -12.05
CA ASP A 32 2.54 -2.52 -12.61
C ASP A 32 1.38 -3.22 -11.87
N ARG A 33 1.63 -4.42 -11.32
CA ARG A 33 0.61 -5.20 -10.58
C ARG A 33 0.18 -4.48 -9.32
N ILE A 34 1.13 -3.95 -8.53
CA ILE A 34 0.78 -3.26 -7.27
C ILE A 34 -0.06 -2.02 -7.54
N LEU A 35 0.24 -1.26 -8.59
CA LEU A 35 -0.50 -0.08 -8.99
C LEU A 35 -1.93 -0.40 -9.45
N LYS A 36 -2.08 -1.43 -10.29
CA LYS A 36 -3.40 -1.92 -10.74
C LYS A 36 -4.26 -2.41 -9.58
N MET A 37 -3.65 -3.09 -8.62
CA MET A 37 -4.36 -3.59 -7.44
C MET A 37 -4.75 -2.46 -6.48
N ALA A 38 -3.93 -1.42 -6.33
CA ALA A 38 -4.29 -0.23 -5.56
C ALA A 38 -5.53 0.46 -6.15
N ASP A 39 -5.58 0.65 -7.47
CA ASP A 39 -6.77 1.19 -8.15
C ASP A 39 -8.00 0.29 -7.95
N ALA A 40 -7.85 -1.03 -8.08
CA ALA A 40 -8.93 -1.98 -7.88
C ALA A 40 -9.48 -2.00 -6.43
N ILE A 41 -8.61 -1.85 -5.44
CA ILE A 41 -8.99 -1.73 -4.03
C ILE A 41 -9.79 -0.44 -3.81
N ARG A 42 -9.33 0.67 -4.38
CA ARG A 42 -10.06 1.95 -4.30
C ARG A 42 -11.42 1.89 -4.99
N GLU A 43 -11.55 1.21 -6.11
CA GLU A 43 -12.85 0.97 -6.77
C GLU A 43 -13.80 0.15 -5.88
N LYS A 44 -13.28 -0.85 -5.19
CA LYS A 44 -14.09 -1.77 -4.35
C LYS A 44 -14.49 -1.17 -3.00
N TYR A 45 -13.61 -0.43 -2.35
CA TYR A 45 -13.80 0.04 -0.96
C TYR A 45 -13.94 1.56 -0.82
N GLY A 46 -13.88 2.31 -1.92
CA GLY A 46 -14.01 3.76 -1.93
C GLY A 46 -12.69 4.48 -1.71
N ALA A 47 -12.78 5.78 -1.41
CA ALA A 47 -11.60 6.64 -1.28
C ALA A 47 -10.58 6.08 -0.27
N CYS A 48 -9.33 6.04 -0.67
CA CYS A 48 -8.21 5.68 0.18
C CYS A 48 -7.00 6.58 -0.08
N THR A 49 -6.14 6.69 0.94
CA THR A 49 -4.92 7.48 0.94
C THR A 49 -3.72 6.55 1.07
N ILE A 50 -2.62 6.87 0.41
CA ILE A 50 -1.31 6.25 0.58
C ILE A 50 -0.43 7.25 1.31
N ASN A 51 0.37 8.08 0.62
CA ASN A 51 1.05 9.19 1.27
C ASN A 51 0.12 10.40 1.43
N ALA A 52 0.24 11.08 2.57
CA ALA A 52 -0.47 12.31 2.88
C ALA A 52 0.40 13.19 3.79
N SER A 53 -0.11 14.33 4.24
CA SER A 53 0.57 15.14 5.25
C SER A 53 0.84 14.34 6.52
N GLY A 54 2.09 14.23 6.93
CA GLY A 54 2.53 13.43 8.08
C GLY A 54 2.66 11.92 7.83
N LEU A 55 2.31 11.43 6.63
CA LEU A 55 2.46 10.03 6.22
C LEU A 55 3.20 9.99 4.87
N THR A 56 4.51 9.87 4.87
CA THR A 56 5.33 10.01 3.66
C THR A 56 6.02 8.74 3.19
N ASP A 57 5.87 7.65 3.94
CA ASP A 57 6.54 6.37 3.71
C ASP A 57 5.57 5.19 3.50
N CYS A 58 4.33 5.48 3.08
CA CYS A 58 3.32 4.46 2.79
C CYS A 58 3.45 3.87 1.37
N GLY A 59 4.20 4.51 0.49
CA GLY A 59 4.52 4.03 -0.86
C GLY A 59 6.00 3.67 -1.03
N LEU A 60 6.60 4.09 -2.12
CA LEU A 60 8.04 3.89 -2.38
C LEU A 60 8.87 4.70 -1.40
N ARG A 61 9.70 4.01 -0.64
CA ARG A 61 10.63 4.56 0.37
C ARG A 61 12.03 4.68 -0.18
N ASP A 62 12.80 5.62 0.37
CA ASP A 62 14.24 5.68 0.15
C ASP A 62 14.88 4.34 0.56
N PRO A 63 15.72 3.72 -0.29
CA PRO A 63 16.46 2.51 0.06
C PRO A 63 17.30 2.63 1.33
N GLN A 64 17.77 3.83 1.66
CA GLN A 64 18.55 4.14 2.86
C GLN A 64 17.69 4.41 4.10
N SER A 65 16.35 4.49 3.95
CA SER A 65 15.44 4.74 5.07
C SER A 65 15.57 3.65 6.14
N SER A 66 15.59 4.08 7.42
CA SER A 66 15.49 3.19 8.58
C SER A 66 14.05 2.75 8.86
N THR A 67 13.05 3.33 8.17
CA THR A 67 11.64 2.97 8.34
C THR A 67 11.37 1.57 7.80
N GLY A 68 10.85 0.70 8.65
CA GLY A 68 10.51 -0.68 8.32
C GLY A 68 11.72 -1.62 8.20
N ALA A 69 11.50 -2.81 7.67
CA ALA A 69 12.52 -3.84 7.52
C ALA A 69 13.62 -3.44 6.52
N LYS A 70 14.83 -3.96 6.72
CA LYS A 70 15.97 -3.75 5.81
C LYS A 70 15.64 -4.08 4.35
N TYR A 71 14.95 -5.18 4.14
CA TYR A 71 14.53 -5.69 2.81
C TYR A 71 13.04 -5.48 2.54
N SER A 72 12.50 -4.34 2.98
CA SER A 72 11.09 -4.00 2.77
C SER A 72 10.73 -3.91 1.29
N MET A 73 9.58 -4.47 0.91
CA MET A 73 9.02 -4.35 -0.45
C MET A 73 8.73 -2.90 -0.86
N HIS A 74 8.53 -1.98 0.10
CA HIS A 74 8.43 -0.55 -0.15
C HIS A 74 9.69 0.06 -0.77
N LYS A 75 10.88 -0.47 -0.45
CA LYS A 75 12.16 0.03 -0.96
C LYS A 75 12.44 -0.34 -2.42
N ILE A 76 11.67 -1.27 -2.96
CA ILE A 76 11.78 -1.75 -4.34
C ILE A 76 10.49 -1.54 -5.15
N ALA A 77 9.64 -0.62 -4.71
CA ALA A 77 8.39 -0.24 -5.38
C ALA A 77 7.41 -1.41 -5.62
N ARG A 78 7.35 -2.35 -4.67
CA ARG A 78 6.48 -3.54 -4.71
C ARG A 78 5.51 -3.63 -3.53
N ALA A 79 5.39 -2.58 -2.72
CA ALA A 79 4.44 -2.50 -1.62
C ALA A 79 3.81 -1.12 -1.50
N LEU A 80 2.58 -1.09 -1.00
CA LEU A 80 1.82 0.11 -0.66
C LEU A 80 1.04 -0.14 0.64
N ASP A 81 0.97 0.90 1.48
CA ASP A 81 0.12 0.95 2.67
C ASP A 81 -1.07 1.86 2.37
N LEU A 82 -2.29 1.32 2.36
CA LEU A 82 -3.52 2.06 2.06
C LEU A 82 -4.32 2.31 3.34
N HIS A 83 -4.83 3.53 3.45
CA HIS A 83 -5.75 3.96 4.50
C HIS A 83 -7.12 4.20 3.88
N ILE A 84 -8.09 3.31 4.13
CA ILE A 84 -9.44 3.39 3.55
C ILE A 84 -10.27 4.37 4.38
N ARG A 85 -10.74 5.44 3.73
CA ARG A 85 -11.36 6.58 4.41
C ARG A 85 -12.54 6.20 5.31
N THR A 86 -13.40 5.30 4.87
CA THR A 86 -14.55 4.85 5.67
C THR A 86 -14.12 4.19 6.99
N ILE A 87 -13.08 3.35 6.96
CA ILE A 87 -12.50 2.72 8.14
C ILE A 87 -11.82 3.75 9.04
N GLU A 88 -11.03 4.65 8.44
CA GLU A 88 -10.30 5.67 9.20
C GLU A 88 -11.26 6.62 9.96
N LEU A 89 -12.42 6.94 9.37
CA LEU A 89 -13.43 7.78 10.01
C LEU A 89 -14.24 7.00 11.05
N GLU A 90 -14.72 5.79 10.72
CA GLU A 90 -15.56 4.99 11.61
C GLU A 90 -14.83 4.57 12.89
N PHE A 91 -13.56 4.22 12.78
CA PHE A 91 -12.73 3.76 13.89
C PHE A 91 -11.68 4.80 14.32
N ALA A 92 -11.92 6.08 14.13
CA ALA A 92 -11.01 7.14 14.55
C ALA A 92 -10.70 7.00 16.07
N GLY A 93 -9.40 6.98 16.43
CA GLY A 93 -8.95 6.75 17.81
C GLY A 93 -9.13 5.32 18.34
N ASN A 94 -9.69 4.40 17.56
CA ASN A 94 -9.91 3.00 17.95
C ASN A 94 -9.03 2.06 17.12
N LYS A 95 -7.77 1.88 17.55
CA LYS A 95 -6.80 1.01 16.86
C LYS A 95 -7.27 -0.44 16.74
N THR A 96 -7.86 -0.99 17.80
CA THR A 96 -8.36 -2.38 17.79
C THR A 96 -9.50 -2.56 16.79
N GLY A 97 -10.42 -1.61 16.71
CA GLY A 97 -11.50 -1.59 15.72
C GLY A 97 -10.95 -1.52 14.29
N LYS A 98 -9.97 -0.65 14.04
CA LYS A 98 -9.28 -0.56 12.73
C LYS A 98 -8.65 -1.89 12.33
N ILE A 99 -7.88 -2.53 13.23
CA ILE A 99 -7.25 -3.83 12.97
C ILE A 99 -8.29 -4.86 12.56
N LYS A 100 -9.40 -4.98 13.29
CA LYS A 100 -10.49 -5.92 12.97
C LYS A 100 -11.10 -5.62 11.59
N ALA A 101 -11.38 -4.35 11.29
CA ALA A 101 -11.95 -3.94 10.01
C ALA A 101 -11.00 -4.24 8.84
N TYR A 102 -9.70 -3.94 8.97
CA TYR A 102 -8.71 -4.26 7.94
C TYR A 102 -8.46 -5.76 7.81
N ASN A 103 -8.50 -6.55 8.89
CA ASN A 103 -8.41 -8.01 8.80
C ASN A 103 -9.57 -8.58 7.99
N LYS A 104 -10.80 -8.08 8.17
CA LYS A 104 -11.95 -8.49 7.37
C LYS A 104 -11.76 -8.18 5.87
N ILE A 105 -11.21 -7.02 5.54
CA ILE A 105 -10.87 -6.68 4.15
C ILE A 105 -9.80 -7.63 3.58
N ARG A 106 -8.75 -7.95 4.34
CA ARG A 106 -7.72 -8.91 3.92
C ARG A 106 -8.32 -10.27 3.59
N GLU A 107 -9.21 -10.78 4.45
CA GLU A 107 -9.93 -12.04 4.22
C GLU A 107 -10.74 -12.00 2.93
N GLN A 108 -11.46 -10.91 2.67
CA GLN A 108 -12.24 -10.73 1.44
C GLN A 108 -11.33 -10.71 0.20
N LEU A 109 -10.22 -9.99 0.24
CA LEU A 109 -9.26 -9.91 -0.86
C LEU A 109 -8.54 -11.24 -1.11
N MET A 110 -8.27 -12.01 -0.07
CA MET A 110 -7.68 -13.36 -0.18
C MET A 110 -8.58 -14.35 -0.91
N LEU A 111 -9.91 -14.18 -0.83
CA LEU A 111 -10.89 -15.04 -1.50
C LEU A 111 -11.19 -14.59 -2.94
N ASP A 112 -10.77 -13.41 -3.35
CA ASP A 112 -11.00 -12.86 -4.68
C ASP A 112 -9.77 -13.08 -5.58
N HIS A 113 -9.90 -13.96 -6.57
CA HIS A 113 -8.81 -14.32 -7.49
C HIS A 113 -8.21 -13.15 -8.26
N LYS A 114 -8.94 -12.03 -8.37
CA LYS A 114 -8.39 -10.79 -8.94
C LYS A 114 -7.13 -10.31 -8.20
N PHE A 115 -7.03 -10.61 -6.91
CA PHE A 115 -5.95 -10.17 -6.02
C PHE A 115 -4.93 -11.26 -5.70
N ASP A 116 -4.87 -12.35 -6.48
CA ASP A 116 -3.96 -13.49 -6.22
C ASP A 116 -2.47 -13.12 -6.25
N CYS A 117 -2.12 -12.02 -6.94
CA CYS A 117 -0.73 -11.53 -6.96
C CYS A 117 -0.30 -10.81 -5.69
N LEU A 118 -1.23 -10.52 -4.76
CA LEU A 118 -0.94 -9.78 -3.53
C LEU A 118 -0.68 -10.67 -2.33
N SER A 119 0.22 -10.20 -1.48
CA SER A 119 0.37 -10.61 -0.09
C SER A 119 -0.06 -9.49 0.85
N PHE A 120 -0.47 -9.83 2.06
CA PHE A 120 -1.06 -8.92 3.04
C PHE A 120 -0.39 -9.11 4.41
N GLU A 121 -0.02 -8.01 5.06
CA GLU A 121 0.43 -8.02 6.44
C GLU A 121 -0.79 -8.00 7.38
N HIS A 122 -0.90 -9.01 8.26
CA HIS A 122 -2.04 -9.21 9.15
C HIS A 122 -1.89 -8.43 10.46
N ASN A 123 -2.98 -8.18 11.16
CA ASN A 123 -3.00 -7.57 12.50
C ASN A 123 -2.39 -6.17 12.60
N ILE A 124 -2.44 -5.39 11.55
CA ILE A 124 -2.05 -3.98 11.54
C ILE A 124 -3.25 -3.07 11.20
N SER A 125 -3.18 -1.80 11.60
CA SER A 125 -4.28 -0.82 11.50
C SER A 125 -4.31 -0.02 10.18
N TRP A 126 -3.77 -0.59 9.11
CA TRP A 126 -3.83 -0.13 7.72
C TRP A 126 -3.79 -1.34 6.79
N LEU A 127 -4.03 -1.14 5.50
CA LEU A 127 -3.97 -2.22 4.51
C LEU A 127 -2.61 -2.21 3.81
N HIS A 128 -1.67 -3.02 4.30
CA HIS A 128 -0.44 -3.32 3.58
C HIS A 128 -0.71 -4.33 2.48
N ILE A 129 -0.28 -4.01 1.27
CA ILE A 129 -0.29 -4.91 0.11
C ILE A 129 1.10 -4.97 -0.51
N ASP A 130 1.55 -6.16 -0.92
CA ASP A 130 2.81 -6.31 -1.66
C ASP A 130 2.74 -7.40 -2.74
N THR A 131 3.63 -7.31 -3.73
CA THR A 131 3.82 -8.31 -4.79
C THR A 131 5.13 -9.08 -4.60
N GLY A 132 5.50 -9.35 -3.36
CA GLY A 132 6.76 -10.02 -2.98
C GLY A 132 6.82 -11.51 -3.28
N ASN A 133 5.77 -12.09 -3.87
CA ASN A 133 5.69 -13.53 -4.21
C ASN A 133 5.95 -14.44 -3.01
N ARG A 134 5.29 -14.17 -1.89
CA ARG A 134 5.42 -14.95 -0.65
C ARG A 134 4.68 -16.28 -0.76
N SER A 135 5.24 -17.35 -0.20
CA SER A 135 4.57 -18.65 -0.06
C SER A 135 3.33 -18.55 0.85
N ASN A 136 3.39 -17.72 1.88
CA ASN A 136 2.23 -17.37 2.71
C ASN A 136 1.81 -15.92 2.40
N ARG A 137 0.68 -15.76 1.72
CA ARG A 137 0.16 -14.45 1.32
C ARG A 137 -0.38 -13.62 2.48
N LEU A 138 -0.79 -14.25 3.58
CA LEU A 138 -1.19 -13.57 4.81
C LEU A 138 -0.11 -13.82 5.87
N PHE A 139 0.64 -12.79 6.23
CA PHE A 139 1.77 -12.91 7.14
C PHE A 139 1.66 -11.92 8.31
N ASN A 140 2.26 -12.25 9.44
CA ASN A 140 2.35 -11.35 10.60
C ASN A 140 3.54 -10.39 10.47
N PRO A 141 3.42 -9.19 11.08
CA PRO A 141 4.49 -8.21 11.11
C PRO A 141 5.78 -8.73 11.72
#